data_fc708fb68699701ec7183bfd7e213801
#
_entry.id   fc708fb68699701ec7183bfd7e213801
#
_cell.length_a   1.000
_cell.length_b   1.000
_cell.length_c   1.000
_cell.angle_alpha   90.00
_cell.angle_beta   90.00
_cell.angle_gamma   90.00
#
_symmetry.space_group_name_H-M   'P 1'
#
loop_
_entity.id
_entity.type
_entity.pdbx_description
1 polymer ?
#
loop_
_entity_poly.entity_id
_entity_poly.type
_entity_poly.pdbx_seq_one_letter_code
_entity_poly.pdbx_strand_id
1 'polypeptide(L)'
;AHVERTAQQVRRARHGRRTILLVAIGSLVGLILLLWLGSDVLVRAAVSRIPIEWERPIGEAARSQFLAGQSVVKEGPAVAAVQEITKRLADAAPGNPYHFEVTVVRSDVVNAFALPGGYVVVFTGLLKKAESPEEVAGVLAHELNHVLLRHGLERIVKTAGLVAVVTVFVGDQQGLVGLAKRLGIELLTLKFGREQETQADIQGMQLLHGAKIAPDGMIRFFERLSESDKLQVEILSTHPMSAGRAERLKAEAAALPKQQAEPFAFDWSAVQAGL
;
A
#
# COMPACT_ATOMS: atom_id res chain seq x y z
N ALA A 1 8.65 12.00 70.91
CA ALA A 1 9.88 12.31 70.13
C ALA A 1 10.37 11.13 69.28
N HIS A 2 10.51 9.86 69.82
CA HIS A 2 11.07 8.72 69.06
C HIS A 2 10.06 8.21 68.02
N VAL A 3 8.79 8.05 68.35
CA VAL A 3 7.70 7.59 67.46
C VAL A 3 7.43 8.58 66.31
N GLU A 4 7.55 9.85 66.51
CA GLU A 4 7.40 10.89 65.48
C GLU A 4 8.54 10.86 64.46
N ARG A 5 9.80 10.62 64.87
CA ARG A 5 10.93 10.48 63.97
C ARG A 5 10.79 9.24 63.07
N THR A 6 10.30 8.14 63.61
CA THR A 6 10.08 6.90 62.85
C THR A 6 8.95 7.09 61.83
N ALA A 7 7.86 7.76 62.21
CA ALA A 7 6.77 8.07 61.31
C ALA A 7 7.17 9.01 60.17
N GLN A 8 8.01 10.00 60.42
CA GLN A 8 8.55 10.91 59.41
C GLN A 8 9.50 10.18 58.46
N GLN A 9 10.36 9.27 58.95
CA GLN A 9 11.25 8.45 58.13
C GLN A 9 10.45 7.52 57.17
N VAL A 10 9.40 6.87 57.67
CA VAL A 10 8.49 6.03 56.86
C VAL A 10 7.76 6.84 55.81
N ARG A 11 7.28 8.04 56.15
CA ARG A 11 6.62 8.94 55.17
C ARG A 11 7.61 9.38 54.09
N ARG A 12 8.84 9.78 54.43
CA ARG A 12 9.90 10.16 53.49
C ARG A 12 10.25 8.98 52.55
N ALA A 13 10.43 7.77 53.11
CA ALA A 13 10.71 6.57 52.32
C ALA A 13 9.56 6.23 51.35
N ARG A 14 8.30 6.36 51.76
CA ARG A 14 7.14 6.18 50.90
C ARG A 14 7.05 7.24 49.79
N HIS A 15 7.34 8.51 50.10
CA HIS A 15 7.40 9.57 49.11
C HIS A 15 8.52 9.33 48.10
N GLY A 16 9.74 8.99 48.58
CA GLY A 16 10.86 8.65 47.68
C GLY A 16 10.57 7.47 46.74
N ARG A 17 9.96 6.39 47.27
CA ARG A 17 9.54 5.24 46.43
C ARG A 17 8.47 5.62 45.38
N ARG A 18 7.50 6.46 45.76
CA ARG A 18 6.48 6.96 44.81
C ARG A 18 7.11 7.82 43.70
N THR A 19 8.05 8.70 44.07
CA THR A 19 8.74 9.55 43.10
C THR A 19 9.58 8.70 42.12
N ILE A 20 10.34 7.72 42.64
CA ILE A 20 11.11 6.80 41.78
C ILE A 20 10.18 6.03 40.83
N LEU A 21 9.05 5.51 41.34
CA LEU A 21 8.07 4.81 40.51
C LEU A 21 7.47 5.71 39.42
N LEU A 22 7.10 6.94 39.76
CA LEU A 22 6.56 7.90 38.80
C LEU A 22 7.59 8.29 37.74
N VAL A 23 8.86 8.48 38.12
CA VAL A 23 9.95 8.75 37.18
C VAL A 23 10.17 7.55 36.28
N ALA A 24 10.20 6.33 36.82
CA ALA A 24 10.36 5.11 36.03
C ALA A 24 9.22 4.90 35.03
N ILE A 25 7.95 5.11 35.47
CA ILE A 25 6.79 5.06 34.59
C ILE A 25 6.87 6.16 33.52
N GLY A 26 7.17 7.38 33.91
CA GLY A 26 7.32 8.51 32.99
C GLY A 26 8.41 8.28 31.94
N SER A 27 9.57 7.73 32.37
CA SER A 27 10.65 7.35 31.46
C SER A 27 10.24 6.24 30.50
N LEU A 28 9.53 5.22 30.99
CA LEU A 28 9.02 4.14 30.15
C LEU A 28 7.99 4.64 29.13
N VAL A 29 7.05 5.47 29.56
CA VAL A 29 6.08 6.11 28.67
C VAL A 29 6.76 7.01 27.65
N GLY A 30 7.73 7.80 28.07
CA GLY A 30 8.55 8.64 27.18
C GLY A 30 9.31 7.81 26.15
N LEU A 31 9.91 6.69 26.56
CA LEU A 31 10.58 5.77 25.66
C LEU A 31 9.60 5.13 24.65
N ILE A 32 8.43 4.68 25.11
CA ILE A 32 7.39 4.11 24.24
C ILE A 32 6.92 5.15 23.21
N LEU A 33 6.68 6.39 23.66
CA LEU A 33 6.30 7.49 22.76
C LEU A 33 7.40 7.81 21.75
N LEU A 34 8.66 7.82 22.17
CA LEU A 34 9.80 8.06 21.28
C LEU A 34 9.95 6.95 20.24
N LEU A 35 9.78 5.70 20.65
CA LEU A 35 9.79 4.55 19.75
C LEU A 35 8.58 4.58 18.80
N TRP A 36 7.41 4.99 19.29
CA TRP A 36 6.19 5.11 18.47
C TRP A 36 6.31 6.24 17.43
N LEU A 37 6.77 7.42 17.83
CA LEU A 37 7.02 8.56 16.94
C LEU A 37 8.17 8.30 15.96
N GLY A 38 9.18 7.54 16.38
CA GLY A 38 10.32 7.16 15.55
C GLY A 38 10.09 5.93 14.66
N SER A 39 8.96 5.22 14.85
CA SER A 39 8.72 3.94 14.17
C SER A 39 8.75 4.05 12.65
N ASP A 40 8.13 5.08 12.08
CA ASP A 40 8.10 5.26 10.62
C ASP A 40 9.48 5.61 10.05
N VAL A 41 10.32 6.32 10.80
CA VAL A 41 11.71 6.60 10.42
C VAL A 41 12.53 5.31 10.44
N LEU A 42 12.38 4.49 11.48
CA LEU A 42 13.07 3.19 11.59
C LEU A 42 12.62 2.22 10.49
N VAL A 43 11.33 2.17 10.20
CA VAL A 43 10.77 1.34 9.13
C VAL A 43 11.34 1.78 7.77
N ARG A 44 11.30 3.07 7.44
CA ARG A 44 11.89 3.59 6.19
C ARG A 44 13.40 3.30 6.11
N ALA A 45 14.13 3.50 7.21
CA ALA A 45 15.55 3.18 7.26
C ALA A 45 15.84 1.69 7.07
N ALA A 46 15.01 0.80 7.61
CA ALA A 46 15.11 -0.63 7.37
C ALA A 46 14.79 -0.97 5.90
N VAL A 47 13.67 -0.47 5.37
CA VAL A 47 13.25 -0.71 3.98
C VAL A 47 14.29 -0.21 2.98
N SER A 48 14.93 0.95 3.23
CA SER A 48 16.01 1.45 2.35
C SER A 48 17.25 0.53 2.30
N ARG A 49 17.43 -0.34 3.29
CA ARG A 49 18.51 -1.34 3.33
C ARG A 49 18.18 -2.65 2.62
N ILE A 50 16.90 -2.90 2.32
CA ILE A 50 16.47 -4.11 1.64
C ILE A 50 16.78 -3.97 0.14
N PRO A 51 17.61 -4.85 -0.44
CA PRO A 51 17.83 -4.88 -1.89
C PRO A 51 16.52 -5.15 -2.62
N ILE A 52 16.35 -4.56 -3.81
CA ILE A 52 15.11 -4.72 -4.62
C ILE A 52 14.86 -6.19 -4.98
N GLU A 53 15.94 -6.95 -5.20
CA GLU A 53 15.89 -8.36 -5.54
C GLU A 53 15.22 -9.22 -4.46
N TRP A 54 15.19 -8.74 -3.19
CA TRP A 54 14.53 -9.43 -2.09
C TRP A 54 13.01 -9.31 -2.14
N GLU A 55 12.49 -8.31 -2.82
CA GLU A 55 11.04 -8.10 -2.90
C GLU A 55 10.33 -9.15 -3.75
N ARG A 56 11.00 -9.63 -4.80
CA ARG A 56 10.40 -10.62 -5.71
C ARG A 56 9.99 -11.92 -4.99
N PRO A 57 10.85 -12.60 -4.21
CA PRO A 57 10.44 -13.80 -3.46
C PRO A 57 9.42 -13.49 -2.34
N ILE A 58 9.40 -12.26 -1.79
CA ILE A 58 8.39 -11.84 -0.81
C ILE A 58 7.02 -11.74 -1.49
N GLY A 59 6.94 -11.02 -2.60
CA GLY A 59 5.70 -10.85 -3.35
C GLY A 59 5.20 -12.16 -3.97
N GLU A 60 6.10 -13.00 -4.50
CA GLU A 60 5.74 -14.32 -5.02
C GLU A 60 5.12 -15.21 -3.94
N ALA A 61 5.66 -15.19 -2.73
CA ALA A 61 5.11 -15.95 -1.61
C ALA A 61 3.68 -15.49 -1.25
N ALA A 62 3.45 -14.17 -1.22
CA ALA A 62 2.14 -13.59 -0.95
C ALA A 62 1.15 -13.86 -2.10
N ARG A 63 1.61 -13.69 -3.36
CA ARG A 63 0.80 -13.99 -4.55
C ARG A 63 0.36 -15.44 -4.61
N SER A 64 1.28 -16.38 -4.44
CA SER A 64 0.98 -17.81 -4.49
C SER A 64 -0.03 -18.21 -3.43
N GLN A 65 0.10 -17.66 -2.21
CA GLN A 65 -0.84 -17.91 -1.13
C GLN A 65 -2.22 -17.32 -1.42
N PHE A 66 -2.29 -16.11 -1.99
CA PHE A 66 -3.55 -15.49 -2.38
C PHE A 66 -4.24 -16.25 -3.51
N LEU A 67 -3.49 -16.64 -4.54
CA LEU A 67 -4.03 -17.33 -5.72
C LEU A 67 -4.47 -18.77 -5.42
N ALA A 68 -4.05 -19.34 -4.28
CA ALA A 68 -4.51 -20.68 -3.87
C ALA A 68 -6.03 -20.67 -3.67
N GLY A 69 -6.75 -21.34 -4.57
CA GLY A 69 -8.21 -21.37 -4.57
C GLY A 69 -8.92 -20.27 -5.36
N GLN A 70 -8.17 -19.36 -6.00
CA GLN A 70 -8.73 -18.34 -6.89
C GLN A 70 -8.90 -18.87 -8.32
N SER A 71 -9.92 -18.37 -9.01
CA SER A 71 -10.12 -18.65 -10.44
C SER A 71 -9.38 -17.61 -11.27
N VAL A 72 -8.22 -17.99 -11.81
CA VAL A 72 -7.39 -17.10 -12.63
C VAL A 72 -7.86 -17.11 -14.08
N VAL A 73 -8.02 -15.91 -14.66
CA VAL A 73 -8.25 -15.73 -16.10
C VAL A 73 -6.88 -15.74 -16.78
N LYS A 74 -6.59 -16.81 -17.54
CA LYS A 74 -5.25 -17.03 -18.12
C LYS A 74 -5.00 -16.25 -19.39
N GLU A 75 -6.04 -16.01 -20.18
CA GLU A 75 -5.95 -15.38 -21.51
C GLU A 75 -7.29 -14.67 -21.86
N GLY A 76 -7.26 -13.90 -22.92
CA GLY A 76 -8.43 -13.21 -23.45
C GLY A 76 -8.28 -11.69 -23.43
N PRO A 77 -9.30 -10.95 -23.96
CA PRO A 77 -9.22 -9.49 -24.13
C PRO A 77 -8.96 -8.75 -22.81
N ALA A 78 -9.53 -9.21 -21.71
CA ALA A 78 -9.33 -8.60 -20.40
C ALA A 78 -7.89 -8.68 -19.92
N VAL A 79 -7.24 -9.85 -20.08
CA VAL A 79 -5.83 -10.03 -19.71
C VAL A 79 -4.94 -9.15 -20.58
N ALA A 80 -5.16 -9.17 -21.91
CA ALA A 80 -4.38 -8.37 -22.85
C ALA A 80 -4.50 -6.87 -22.57
N ALA A 81 -5.73 -6.37 -22.30
CA ALA A 81 -5.96 -4.97 -21.97
C ALA A 81 -5.24 -4.54 -20.69
N VAL A 82 -5.33 -5.33 -19.61
CA VAL A 82 -4.67 -5.01 -18.34
C VAL A 82 -3.16 -5.08 -18.48
N GLN A 83 -2.63 -6.03 -19.25
CA GLN A 83 -1.19 -6.10 -19.54
C GLN A 83 -0.71 -4.89 -20.35
N GLU A 84 -1.44 -4.45 -21.37
CA GLU A 84 -1.11 -3.27 -22.16
C GLU A 84 -1.12 -2.00 -21.30
N ILE A 85 -2.16 -1.80 -20.48
CA ILE A 85 -2.25 -0.66 -19.55
C ILE A 85 -1.05 -0.67 -18.60
N THR A 86 -0.78 -1.82 -17.95
CA THR A 86 0.31 -1.96 -16.99
C THR A 86 1.66 -1.71 -17.64
N LYS A 87 1.89 -2.27 -18.83
CA LYS A 87 3.13 -2.08 -19.58
C LYS A 87 3.36 -0.59 -19.91
N ARG A 88 2.33 0.09 -20.42
CA ARG A 88 2.40 1.50 -20.77
C ARG A 88 2.70 2.39 -19.56
N LEU A 89 2.12 2.09 -18.41
CA LEU A 89 2.45 2.76 -17.14
C LEU A 89 3.88 2.46 -16.70
N ALA A 90 4.28 1.19 -16.72
CA ALA A 90 5.62 0.76 -16.31
C ALA A 90 6.74 1.38 -17.16
N ASP A 91 6.53 1.46 -18.47
CA ASP A 91 7.47 2.09 -19.43
C ASP A 91 7.61 3.60 -19.19
N ALA A 92 6.57 4.25 -18.68
CA ALA A 92 6.56 5.68 -18.37
C ALA A 92 7.14 6.00 -16.98
N ALA A 93 7.36 5.01 -16.12
CA ALA A 93 7.86 5.21 -14.77
C ALA A 93 9.37 5.49 -14.76
N PRO A 94 9.82 6.69 -14.34
CA PRO A 94 11.23 7.04 -14.35
C PRO A 94 12.06 6.12 -13.43
N GLY A 95 13.12 5.51 -13.96
CA GLY A 95 14.02 4.67 -13.18
C GLY A 95 13.36 3.42 -12.58
N ASN A 96 12.24 2.97 -13.14
CA ASN A 96 11.52 1.78 -12.68
C ASN A 96 12.44 0.54 -12.66
N PRO A 97 12.70 -0.06 -11.47
CA PRO A 97 13.54 -1.25 -11.37
C PRO A 97 12.71 -2.55 -11.43
N TYR A 98 11.37 -2.46 -11.50
CA TYR A 98 10.48 -3.61 -11.40
C TYR A 98 10.02 -4.10 -12.78
N HIS A 99 9.92 -5.40 -12.90
CA HIS A 99 9.13 -6.05 -13.95
C HIS A 99 7.74 -6.35 -13.38
N PHE A 100 6.70 -5.69 -13.90
CA PHE A 100 5.34 -5.89 -13.44
C PHE A 100 4.70 -7.11 -14.08
N GLU A 101 4.19 -8.03 -13.23
CA GLU A 101 3.46 -9.23 -13.64
C GLU A 101 2.00 -9.12 -13.22
N VAL A 102 1.09 -9.10 -14.21
CA VAL A 102 -0.34 -8.96 -13.95
C VAL A 102 -1.02 -10.33 -13.92
N THR A 103 -1.89 -10.51 -12.93
CA THR A 103 -2.80 -11.67 -12.84
C THR A 103 -4.24 -11.15 -12.75
N VAL A 104 -5.10 -11.61 -13.65
CA VAL A 104 -6.55 -11.32 -13.60
C VAL A 104 -7.26 -12.45 -12.89
N VAL A 105 -8.05 -12.13 -11.86
CA VAL A 105 -8.80 -13.09 -11.04
C VAL A 105 -10.30 -12.90 -11.27
N ARG A 106 -11.02 -14.00 -11.51
CA ARG A 106 -12.47 -14.00 -11.66
C ARG A 106 -13.13 -13.80 -10.31
N SER A 107 -13.70 -12.62 -10.10
CA SER A 107 -14.41 -12.24 -8.87
C SER A 107 -15.27 -11.01 -9.16
N ASP A 108 -16.44 -10.93 -8.54
CA ASP A 108 -17.32 -9.75 -8.68
C ASP A 108 -16.94 -8.62 -7.71
N VAL A 109 -15.97 -8.84 -6.84
CA VAL A 109 -15.42 -7.82 -5.94
C VAL A 109 -14.70 -6.75 -6.77
N VAL A 110 -15.00 -5.48 -6.50
CA VAL A 110 -14.33 -4.34 -7.14
C VAL A 110 -13.01 -4.10 -6.42
N ASN A 111 -11.92 -4.67 -6.94
CA ASN A 111 -10.61 -4.56 -6.31
C ASN A 111 -9.46 -4.73 -7.32
N ALA A 112 -8.31 -4.16 -6.98
CA ALA A 112 -6.99 -4.48 -7.49
C ALA A 112 -5.98 -4.23 -6.37
N PHE A 113 -4.85 -4.89 -6.41
CA PHE A 113 -3.75 -4.61 -5.48
C PHE A 113 -2.42 -5.00 -6.09
N ALA A 114 -1.37 -4.34 -5.62
CA ALA A 114 -0.01 -4.70 -5.97
C ALA A 114 0.77 -5.21 -4.76
N LEU A 115 1.68 -6.15 -5.02
CA LEU A 115 2.55 -6.77 -4.04
C LEU A 115 4.02 -6.38 -4.29
N PRO A 116 4.88 -6.44 -3.28
CA PRO A 116 6.31 -6.22 -3.47
C PRO A 116 6.87 -7.02 -4.64
N GLY A 117 7.88 -6.48 -5.32
CA GLY A 117 8.53 -7.16 -6.46
C GLY A 117 7.77 -7.07 -7.79
N GLY A 118 6.66 -6.31 -7.85
CA GLY A 118 5.97 -5.98 -9.10
C GLY A 118 4.81 -6.90 -9.48
N TYR A 119 4.28 -7.70 -8.57
CA TYR A 119 3.09 -8.51 -8.82
C TYR A 119 1.81 -7.69 -8.64
N VAL A 120 0.95 -7.70 -9.66
CA VAL A 120 -0.33 -6.97 -9.68
C VAL A 120 -1.47 -7.95 -9.87
N VAL A 121 -2.48 -7.86 -9.03
CA VAL A 121 -3.71 -8.65 -9.12
C VAL A 121 -4.87 -7.72 -9.43
N VAL A 122 -5.64 -8.06 -10.46
CA VAL A 122 -6.82 -7.30 -10.90
C VAL A 122 -8.04 -8.22 -10.90
N PHE A 123 -9.10 -7.78 -10.26
CA PHE A 123 -10.35 -8.55 -10.19
C PHE A 123 -11.26 -8.17 -11.37
N THR A 124 -11.96 -9.18 -11.92
CA THR A 124 -12.92 -8.92 -13.00
C THR A 124 -14.03 -7.94 -12.60
N GLY A 125 -14.38 -7.87 -11.30
CA GLY A 125 -15.33 -6.89 -10.78
C GLY A 125 -14.88 -5.44 -11.00
N LEU A 126 -13.57 -5.15 -10.88
CA LEU A 126 -13.02 -3.83 -11.22
C LEU A 126 -13.24 -3.52 -12.71
N LEU A 127 -12.91 -4.47 -13.59
CA LEU A 127 -13.03 -4.29 -15.04
C LEU A 127 -14.49 -4.11 -15.48
N LYS A 128 -15.43 -4.83 -14.85
CA LYS A 128 -16.88 -4.67 -15.06
C LYS A 128 -17.38 -3.32 -14.59
N LYS A 129 -16.84 -2.79 -13.49
CA LYS A 129 -17.28 -1.51 -12.89
C LYS A 129 -16.70 -0.30 -13.60
N ALA A 130 -15.53 -0.42 -14.22
CA ALA A 130 -14.87 0.67 -14.93
C ALA A 130 -15.60 0.97 -16.26
N GLU A 131 -15.85 2.24 -16.55
CA GLU A 131 -16.54 2.70 -17.78
C GLU A 131 -15.56 2.89 -18.95
N SER A 132 -14.26 2.99 -18.65
CA SER A 132 -13.23 3.15 -19.66
C SER A 132 -11.89 2.53 -19.23
N PRO A 133 -10.98 2.26 -20.18
CA PRO A 133 -9.65 1.77 -19.85
C PRO A 133 -8.82 2.79 -19.06
N GLU A 134 -9.07 4.10 -19.21
CA GLU A 134 -8.41 5.16 -18.44
C GLU A 134 -8.75 5.09 -16.95
N GLU A 135 -9.93 4.62 -16.61
CA GLU A 135 -10.33 4.39 -15.21
C GLU A 135 -9.54 3.24 -14.59
N VAL A 136 -9.39 2.14 -15.33
CA VAL A 136 -8.52 1.02 -14.90
C VAL A 136 -7.07 1.47 -14.82
N ALA A 137 -6.62 2.25 -15.79
CA ALA A 137 -5.27 2.83 -15.77
C ALA A 137 -5.05 3.72 -14.55
N GLY A 138 -6.05 4.49 -14.12
CA GLY A 138 -6.01 5.29 -12.90
C GLY A 138 -5.78 4.43 -11.65
N VAL A 139 -6.53 3.35 -11.49
CA VAL A 139 -6.34 2.41 -10.37
C VAL A 139 -4.97 1.77 -10.45
N LEU A 140 -4.57 1.27 -11.62
CA LEU A 140 -3.27 0.62 -11.79
C LEU A 140 -2.10 1.59 -11.56
N ALA A 141 -2.21 2.85 -11.99
CA ALA A 141 -1.19 3.86 -11.71
C ALA A 141 -1.01 4.09 -10.20
N HIS A 142 -2.10 4.10 -9.43
CA HIS A 142 -2.06 4.15 -7.97
C HIS A 142 -1.38 2.91 -7.38
N GLU A 143 -1.78 1.70 -7.81
CA GLU A 143 -1.22 0.44 -7.32
C GLU A 143 0.27 0.28 -7.66
N LEU A 144 0.67 0.63 -8.89
CA LEU A 144 2.07 0.58 -9.29
C LEU A 144 2.93 1.51 -8.43
N ASN A 145 2.39 2.68 -8.05
CA ASN A 145 3.11 3.60 -7.17
C ASN A 145 3.27 3.06 -5.74
N HIS A 146 2.37 2.23 -5.24
CA HIS A 146 2.62 1.52 -3.97
C HIS A 146 3.82 0.58 -4.07
N VAL A 147 4.10 -0.02 -5.23
CA VAL A 147 5.32 -0.82 -5.46
C VAL A 147 6.54 0.08 -5.64
N LEU A 148 6.48 1.06 -6.53
CA LEU A 148 7.58 1.98 -6.83
C LEU A 148 8.08 2.70 -5.58
N LEU A 149 7.18 3.07 -4.67
CA LEU A 149 7.46 3.70 -3.38
C LEU A 149 7.69 2.69 -2.23
N ARG A 150 7.62 1.39 -2.53
CA ARG A 150 7.87 0.29 -1.58
C ARG A 150 6.92 0.26 -0.37
N HIS A 151 5.72 0.84 -0.48
CA HIS A 151 4.75 0.94 0.61
C HIS A 151 4.31 -0.42 1.16
N GLY A 152 4.18 -1.44 0.26
CA GLY A 152 3.87 -2.80 0.66
C GLY A 152 4.97 -3.40 1.56
N LEU A 153 6.24 -3.13 1.26
CA LEU A 153 7.37 -3.59 2.07
C LEU A 153 7.43 -2.86 3.42
N GLU A 154 7.18 -1.54 3.44
CA GLU A 154 7.06 -0.79 4.70
C GLU A 154 5.96 -1.37 5.60
N ARG A 155 4.83 -1.78 5.01
CA ARG A 155 3.74 -2.44 5.74
C ARG A 155 4.18 -3.77 6.37
N ILE A 156 4.91 -4.60 5.62
CA ILE A 156 5.45 -5.86 6.12
C ILE A 156 6.38 -5.61 7.31
N VAL A 157 7.34 -4.69 7.16
CA VAL A 157 8.31 -4.35 8.21
C VAL A 157 7.59 -3.75 9.43
N LYS A 158 6.63 -2.85 9.22
CA LYS A 158 5.87 -2.23 10.32
C LYS A 158 5.02 -3.25 11.09
N THR A 159 4.34 -4.16 10.37
CA THR A 159 3.48 -5.18 10.99
C THR A 159 4.30 -6.24 11.73
N ALA A 160 5.40 -6.69 11.16
CA ALA A 160 6.30 -7.64 11.82
C ALA A 160 7.19 -6.99 12.90
N GLY A 161 7.25 -5.67 12.95
CA GLY A 161 7.88 -4.89 14.00
C GLY A 161 9.39 -5.12 14.12
N LEU A 162 9.89 -5.11 15.36
CA LEU A 162 11.33 -5.21 15.65
C LEU A 162 11.96 -6.47 15.05
N VAL A 163 11.22 -7.58 14.95
CA VAL A 163 11.73 -8.82 14.35
C VAL A 163 12.13 -8.60 12.89
N ALA A 164 11.29 -7.92 12.10
CA ALA A 164 11.62 -7.61 10.71
C ALA A 164 12.80 -6.65 10.61
N VAL A 165 12.84 -5.62 11.46
CA VAL A 165 13.97 -4.68 11.50
C VAL A 165 15.28 -5.43 11.75
N VAL A 166 15.35 -6.27 12.80
CA VAL A 166 16.54 -7.07 13.09
C VAL A 166 16.90 -8.00 11.92
N THR A 167 15.90 -8.71 11.35
CA THR A 167 16.08 -9.59 10.21
C THR A 167 16.73 -8.88 9.01
N VAL A 168 16.30 -7.65 8.73
CA VAL A 168 16.88 -6.82 7.65
C VAL A 168 18.32 -6.43 7.98
N PHE A 169 18.60 -5.97 9.21
CA PHE A 169 19.93 -5.51 9.59
C PHE A 169 20.98 -6.63 9.66
N VAL A 170 20.56 -7.87 9.93
CA VAL A 170 21.46 -9.04 9.86
C VAL A 170 21.58 -9.64 8.45
N GLY A 171 20.84 -9.11 7.48
CA GLY A 171 20.89 -9.56 6.09
C GLY A 171 20.17 -10.87 5.80
N ASP A 172 19.19 -11.26 6.63
CA ASP A 172 18.45 -12.51 6.50
C ASP A 172 17.23 -12.38 5.56
N GLN A 173 17.47 -12.55 4.25
CA GLN A 173 16.40 -12.56 3.24
C GLN A 173 15.35 -13.65 3.51
N GLN A 174 15.78 -14.85 3.88
CA GLN A 174 14.90 -16.00 4.12
C GLN A 174 13.96 -15.75 5.31
N GLY A 175 14.47 -15.14 6.36
CA GLY A 175 13.69 -14.69 7.50
C GLY A 175 12.62 -13.69 7.12
N LEU A 176 12.93 -12.73 6.25
CA LEU A 176 11.97 -11.74 5.78
C LEU A 176 10.86 -12.37 4.91
N VAL A 177 11.21 -13.30 4.01
CA VAL A 177 10.22 -14.08 3.25
C VAL A 177 9.36 -14.94 4.19
N GLY A 178 9.95 -15.53 5.21
CA GLY A 178 9.24 -16.28 6.25
C GLY A 178 8.25 -15.43 7.04
N LEU A 179 8.60 -14.17 7.33
CA LEU A 179 7.68 -13.19 7.94
C LEU A 179 6.51 -12.87 7.01
N ALA A 180 6.77 -12.59 5.74
CA ALA A 180 5.73 -12.32 4.75
C ALA A 180 4.75 -13.50 4.61
N LYS A 181 5.27 -14.75 4.57
CA LYS A 181 4.43 -15.95 4.55
C LYS A 181 3.56 -16.11 5.80
N ARG A 182 4.07 -15.77 6.98
CA ARG A 182 3.30 -15.83 8.24
C ARG A 182 2.19 -14.78 8.31
N LEU A 183 2.45 -13.57 7.82
CA LEU A 183 1.45 -12.53 7.72
C LEU A 183 0.39 -12.86 6.66
N GLY A 184 0.78 -13.56 5.60
CA GLY A 184 -0.13 -14.15 4.63
C GLY A 184 -1.11 -13.14 4.03
N ILE A 185 -2.36 -13.59 3.91
CA ILE A 185 -3.47 -12.80 3.35
C ILE A 185 -3.77 -11.55 4.20
N GLU A 186 -3.44 -11.54 5.50
CA GLU A 186 -3.64 -10.36 6.35
C GLU A 186 -2.94 -9.12 5.79
N LEU A 187 -1.80 -9.29 5.09
CA LEU A 187 -1.12 -8.18 4.43
C LEU A 187 -1.99 -7.45 3.41
N LEU A 188 -2.90 -8.17 2.75
CA LEU A 188 -3.79 -7.61 1.73
C LEU A 188 -4.93 -6.80 2.34
N THR A 189 -5.29 -7.05 3.60
CA THR A 189 -6.36 -6.36 4.32
C THR A 189 -5.89 -5.15 5.11
N LEU A 190 -4.57 -4.97 5.25
CA LEU A 190 -4.00 -3.83 5.95
C LEU A 190 -4.20 -2.53 5.16
N LYS A 191 -4.61 -1.47 5.84
CA LYS A 191 -4.76 -0.14 5.24
C LYS A 191 -3.42 0.55 5.06
N PHE A 192 -3.28 1.29 3.98
CA PHE A 192 -2.16 2.23 3.83
C PHE A 192 -2.36 3.47 4.68
N GLY A 193 -1.26 4.08 5.09
CA GLY A 193 -1.30 5.36 5.80
C GLY A 193 -1.72 6.51 4.89
N ARG A 194 -2.30 7.58 5.45
CA ARG A 194 -2.75 8.75 4.66
C ARG A 194 -1.62 9.35 3.81
N GLU A 195 -0.40 9.37 4.32
CA GLU A 195 0.77 9.88 3.60
C GLU A 195 1.07 9.00 2.39
N GLN A 196 1.07 7.67 2.56
CA GLN A 196 1.30 6.69 1.49
C GLN A 196 0.22 6.77 0.40
N GLU A 197 -1.06 6.92 0.80
CA GLU A 197 -2.16 7.14 -0.14
C GLU A 197 -1.96 8.44 -0.94
N THR A 198 -1.60 9.53 -0.25
CA THR A 198 -1.35 10.82 -0.91
C THR A 198 -0.17 10.74 -1.89
N GLN A 199 0.89 10.04 -1.53
CA GLN A 199 2.04 9.84 -2.41
C GLN A 199 1.67 8.98 -3.63
N ALA A 200 0.91 7.88 -3.42
CA ALA A 200 0.44 7.03 -4.51
C ALA A 200 -0.51 7.78 -5.46
N ASP A 201 -1.37 8.64 -4.94
CA ASP A 201 -2.26 9.48 -5.72
C ASP A 201 -1.49 10.48 -6.60
N ILE A 202 -0.61 11.28 -5.99
CA ILE A 202 0.14 12.33 -6.70
C ILE A 202 1.05 11.70 -7.76
N GLN A 203 1.82 10.68 -7.39
CA GLN A 203 2.71 10.02 -8.33
C GLN A 203 1.94 9.18 -9.36
N GLY A 204 0.76 8.65 -9.01
CA GLY A 204 -0.16 8.02 -9.94
C GLY A 204 -0.65 8.96 -11.03
N MET A 205 -1.02 10.21 -10.68
CA MET A 205 -1.38 11.24 -11.64
C MET A 205 -0.21 11.63 -12.55
N GLN A 206 0.99 11.76 -11.99
CA GLN A 206 2.21 12.02 -12.76
C GLN A 206 2.55 10.87 -13.70
N LEU A 207 2.37 9.63 -13.24
CA LEU A 207 2.60 8.43 -14.04
C LEU A 207 1.62 8.32 -15.21
N LEU A 208 0.33 8.59 -14.98
CA LEU A 208 -0.68 8.67 -16.06
C LEU A 208 -0.28 9.71 -17.10
N HIS A 209 0.11 10.89 -16.64
CA HIS A 209 0.60 11.95 -17.52
C HIS A 209 1.83 11.51 -18.31
N GLY A 210 2.86 10.94 -17.67
CA GLY A 210 4.06 10.43 -18.35
C GLY A 210 3.74 9.34 -19.38
N ALA A 211 2.73 8.51 -19.11
CA ALA A 211 2.23 7.49 -20.02
C ALA A 211 1.29 8.04 -21.11
N LYS A 212 1.04 9.35 -21.13
CA LYS A 212 0.06 10.01 -22.03
C LYS A 212 -1.35 9.42 -21.92
N ILE A 213 -1.73 8.97 -20.73
CA ILE A 213 -3.08 8.50 -20.41
C ILE A 213 -3.85 9.64 -19.75
N ALA A 214 -5.12 9.83 -20.11
CA ALA A 214 -5.96 10.88 -19.54
C ALA A 214 -6.14 10.68 -18.02
N PRO A 215 -5.67 11.62 -17.16
CA PRO A 215 -5.68 11.43 -15.72
C PRO A 215 -7.09 11.54 -15.10
N ASP A 216 -8.04 12.15 -15.78
CA ASP A 216 -9.44 12.28 -15.31
C ASP A 216 -10.14 10.92 -15.15
N GLY A 217 -9.68 9.86 -15.80
CA GLY A 217 -10.16 8.50 -15.57
C GLY A 217 -10.02 8.09 -14.10
N MET A 218 -8.88 8.37 -13.47
CA MET A 218 -8.66 8.10 -12.05
C MET A 218 -9.64 8.88 -11.17
N ILE A 219 -9.86 10.16 -11.46
CA ILE A 219 -10.77 11.03 -10.69
C ILE A 219 -12.19 10.50 -10.77
N ARG A 220 -12.70 10.29 -12.00
CA ARG A 220 -14.08 9.79 -12.23
C ARG A 220 -14.33 8.47 -11.52
N PHE A 221 -13.36 7.54 -11.61
CA PHE A 221 -13.52 6.24 -10.98
C PHE A 221 -13.61 6.35 -9.47
N PHE A 222 -12.71 7.09 -8.82
CA PHE A 222 -12.72 7.25 -7.37
C PHE A 222 -13.96 8.03 -6.88
N GLU A 223 -14.44 9.02 -7.60
CA GLU A 223 -15.71 9.71 -7.28
C GLU A 223 -16.88 8.75 -7.27
N ARG A 224 -17.05 7.96 -8.34
CA ARG A 224 -18.13 6.96 -8.42
C ARG A 224 -18.03 5.90 -7.34
N LEU A 225 -16.82 5.45 -7.00
CA LEU A 225 -16.64 4.49 -5.91
C LEU A 225 -17.06 5.09 -4.57
N SER A 226 -16.80 6.37 -4.33
CA SER A 226 -17.17 7.04 -3.07
C SER A 226 -18.66 7.13 -2.85
N GLU A 227 -19.45 7.15 -3.93
CA GLU A 227 -20.92 7.21 -3.96
C GLU A 227 -21.56 5.81 -3.94
N SER A 228 -20.79 4.76 -4.21
CA SER A 228 -21.27 3.39 -4.31
C SER A 228 -21.45 2.74 -2.94
N ASP A 229 -22.29 1.69 -2.87
CA ASP A 229 -22.45 0.87 -1.68
C ASP A 229 -21.11 0.19 -1.32
N LYS A 230 -20.59 0.49 -0.13
CA LYS A 230 -19.25 0.09 0.33
C LYS A 230 -19.08 -1.43 0.47
N LEU A 231 -20.16 -2.19 0.50
CA LEU A 231 -20.14 -3.64 0.73
C LEU A 231 -19.52 -4.45 -0.43
N GLN A 232 -19.50 -3.90 -1.66
CA GLN A 232 -18.94 -4.58 -2.83
C GLN A 232 -17.62 -3.95 -3.32
N VAL A 233 -17.16 -2.89 -2.66
CA VAL A 233 -16.00 -2.11 -3.08
C VAL A 233 -14.87 -2.30 -2.08
N GLU A 234 -14.15 -3.41 -2.20
CA GLU A 234 -13.09 -3.78 -1.25
C GLU A 234 -11.88 -2.85 -1.34
N ILE A 235 -11.60 -2.29 -2.51
CA ILE A 235 -10.51 -1.31 -2.71
C ILE A 235 -10.62 -0.12 -1.75
N LEU A 236 -11.83 0.30 -1.37
CA LEU A 236 -12.03 1.38 -0.38
C LEU A 236 -11.71 0.95 1.05
N SER A 237 -11.62 -0.35 1.33
CA SER A 237 -11.26 -0.86 2.66
C SER A 237 -9.76 -0.76 2.92
N THR A 238 -8.95 -0.98 1.89
CA THR A 238 -7.48 -0.88 1.93
C THR A 238 -6.97 0.52 1.58
N HIS A 239 -7.72 1.24 0.71
CA HIS A 239 -7.43 2.61 0.25
C HIS A 239 -8.57 3.57 0.63
N PRO A 240 -8.68 3.97 1.90
CA PRO A 240 -9.81 4.77 2.35
C PRO A 240 -9.92 6.11 1.61
N MET A 241 -11.13 6.41 1.14
CA MET A 241 -11.44 7.74 0.62
C MET A 241 -11.49 8.72 1.80
N SER A 242 -10.47 9.57 1.91
CA SER A 242 -10.48 10.67 2.86
C SER A 242 -11.21 11.88 2.27
N ALA A 243 -11.84 12.68 3.14
CA ALA A 243 -12.41 13.96 2.72
C ALA A 243 -11.33 14.79 1.99
N GLY A 244 -11.65 15.31 0.81
CA GLY A 244 -10.75 16.09 -0.02
C GLY A 244 -9.77 15.28 -0.88
N ARG A 245 -9.82 13.92 -0.90
CA ARG A 245 -8.97 13.13 -1.82
C ARG A 245 -9.29 13.44 -3.28
N ALA A 246 -10.57 13.45 -3.65
CA ALA A 246 -11.01 13.80 -4.99
C ALA A 246 -10.60 15.22 -5.38
N GLU A 247 -10.74 16.18 -4.47
CA GLU A 247 -10.35 17.58 -4.72
C GLU A 247 -8.83 17.72 -4.91
N ARG A 248 -8.03 16.97 -4.16
CA ARG A 248 -6.56 16.94 -4.38
C ARG A 248 -6.21 16.36 -5.75
N LEU A 249 -6.83 15.26 -6.15
CA LEU A 249 -6.61 14.65 -7.46
C LEU A 249 -6.96 15.64 -8.60
N LYS A 250 -8.07 16.38 -8.47
CA LYS A 250 -8.44 17.43 -9.43
C LYS A 250 -7.40 18.55 -9.48
N ALA A 251 -6.90 18.99 -8.32
CA ALA A 251 -5.87 20.02 -8.24
C ALA A 251 -4.55 19.54 -8.88
N GLU A 252 -4.13 18.30 -8.61
CA GLU A 252 -2.94 17.70 -9.23
C GLU A 252 -3.11 17.59 -10.75
N ALA A 253 -4.27 17.10 -11.24
CA ALA A 253 -4.54 17.02 -12.68
C ALA A 253 -4.49 18.38 -13.35
N ALA A 254 -5.03 19.43 -12.69
CA ALA A 254 -5.01 20.81 -13.21
C ALA A 254 -3.62 21.42 -13.23
N ALA A 255 -2.71 20.98 -12.35
CA ALA A 255 -1.33 21.43 -12.27
C ALA A 255 -0.41 20.77 -13.32
N LEU A 256 -0.82 19.63 -13.88
CA LEU A 256 -0.04 18.95 -14.92
C LEU A 256 0.01 19.76 -16.21
N PRO A 257 1.14 19.75 -16.94
CA PRO A 257 1.23 20.38 -18.24
C PRO A 257 0.19 19.83 -19.21
N LYS A 258 -0.40 20.69 -20.04
CA LYS A 258 -1.34 20.26 -21.08
C LYS A 258 -0.60 19.37 -22.07
N GLN A 259 -1.10 18.15 -22.27
CA GLN A 259 -0.64 17.28 -23.34
C GLN A 259 -1.82 16.51 -23.92
N GLN A 260 -1.65 16.06 -25.15
CA GLN A 260 -2.66 15.20 -25.80
C GLN A 260 -2.50 13.77 -25.25
N ALA A 261 -3.61 13.24 -24.71
CA ALA A 261 -3.68 11.85 -24.32
C ALA A 261 -3.74 10.95 -25.58
N GLU A 262 -3.09 9.81 -25.49
CA GLU A 262 -3.11 8.77 -26.52
C GLU A 262 -4.13 7.70 -26.09
N PRO A 263 -5.24 7.47 -26.81
CA PRO A 263 -6.23 6.47 -26.47
C PRO A 263 -5.63 5.06 -26.56
N PHE A 264 -6.25 4.11 -25.88
CA PHE A 264 -5.93 2.71 -26.07
C PHE A 264 -6.49 2.18 -27.38
N ALA A 265 -5.77 1.26 -28.02
CA ALA A 265 -6.13 0.73 -29.34
C ALA A 265 -7.20 -0.37 -29.30
N PHE A 266 -7.54 -0.89 -28.12
CA PHE A 266 -8.53 -1.96 -27.96
C PHE A 266 -9.93 -1.42 -27.64
N ASP A 267 -10.96 -2.18 -28.04
CA ASP A 267 -12.36 -1.88 -27.71
C ASP A 267 -12.68 -2.32 -26.28
N TRP A 268 -13.01 -1.35 -25.42
CA TRP A 268 -13.34 -1.60 -24.02
C TRP A 268 -14.62 -2.44 -23.84
N SER A 269 -15.60 -2.25 -24.72
CA SER A 269 -16.83 -3.04 -24.65
C SER A 269 -16.59 -4.51 -24.97
N ALA A 270 -15.68 -4.81 -25.89
CA ALA A 270 -15.25 -6.17 -26.18
C ALA A 270 -14.46 -6.80 -25.01
N VAL A 271 -13.66 -6.00 -24.29
CA VAL A 271 -12.99 -6.43 -23.07
C VAL A 271 -13.99 -6.84 -22.00
N GLN A 272 -15.02 -6.02 -21.77
CA GLN A 272 -16.06 -6.29 -20.76
C GLN A 272 -16.97 -7.47 -21.16
N ALA A 273 -17.28 -7.64 -22.43
CA ALA A 273 -18.07 -8.78 -22.91
C ALA A 273 -17.37 -10.13 -22.73
N GLY A 274 -16.06 -10.14 -22.58
CA GLY A 274 -15.23 -11.33 -22.36
C GLY A 274 -15.04 -11.73 -20.89
N LEU A 275 -15.69 -11.03 -19.91
CA LEU A 275 -15.49 -11.25 -18.45
C LEU A 275 -16.47 -12.32 -17.84
#